data_d18d9611180de4369ceb5350cca85ecf
#
_entry.id   d18d9611180de4369ceb5350cca85ecf
#
_cell.length_a   1.000
_cell.length_b   1.000
_cell.length_c   1.000
_cell.angle_alpha   90.00
_cell.angle_beta   90.00
_cell.angle_gamma   90.00
#
_symmetry.space_group_name_H-M   'P 1'
#
loop_
_entity.id
_entity.type
_entity.pdbx_description
1 polymer ?
#
loop_
_entity_poly.entity_id
_entity_poly.type
_entity_poly.pdbx_seq_one_letter_code
_entity_poly.pdbx_strand_id
1 'polypeptide(L)'
;MKQTLWPLTRLTSLVLTAVFVSTLSAQPRVIETATHRFVEAQAGVWLGTGSGSVYTMSNVMVLVGKNDTLVVDSHVTPTAARALLDALPALTDKPIRYLVNSHYHFDHAHGNQAFPAGIEIIGHEYTRQKLNGEAGDVLEENTFRSFSDPVALTVANLERLAAAETNIDRRSRLQERLKVQREYLAAIAEVQPTPPNI
;
A
#
# COMPACT_ATOMS: atom_id res chain seq x y z
N MET A 1 9.47 -84.63 -41.35
CA MET A 1 10.03 -83.30 -41.11
C MET A 1 8.87 -82.36 -40.95
N LYS A 2 8.47 -81.91 -39.76
CA LYS A 2 7.39 -80.97 -39.48
C LYS A 2 8.05 -79.67 -39.06
N GLN A 3 7.90 -78.60 -39.84
CA GLN A 3 8.36 -77.26 -39.51
C GLN A 3 7.26 -76.60 -38.72
N THR A 4 7.57 -76.19 -37.51
CA THR A 4 6.73 -75.41 -36.61
C THR A 4 6.98 -73.93 -36.90
N LEU A 5 5.98 -73.21 -37.38
CA LEU A 5 5.95 -71.74 -37.54
C LEU A 5 5.61 -71.08 -36.18
N TRP A 6 6.46 -70.21 -35.74
CA TRP A 6 6.20 -69.34 -34.57
C TRP A 6 5.41 -68.09 -35.00
N PRO A 7 4.42 -67.63 -34.21
CA PRO A 7 3.72 -66.43 -34.56
C PRO A 7 4.52 -65.17 -34.10
N LEU A 8 4.67 -64.24 -35.02
CA LEU A 8 5.21 -62.89 -34.80
C LEU A 8 4.20 -62.08 -33.98
N THR A 9 4.47 -61.89 -32.66
CA THR A 9 3.73 -60.90 -31.82
C THR A 9 4.16 -59.52 -32.22
N ARG A 10 3.22 -58.76 -32.82
CA ARG A 10 3.38 -57.32 -33.04
C ARG A 10 3.26 -56.55 -31.73
N LEU A 11 4.38 -55.99 -31.23
CA LEU A 11 4.39 -55.01 -30.17
C LEU A 11 3.88 -53.68 -30.75
N THR A 12 2.65 -53.28 -30.41
CA THR A 12 2.12 -51.93 -30.61
C THR A 12 2.65 -51.01 -29.53
N SER A 13 3.66 -50.20 -29.86
CA SER A 13 4.17 -49.15 -28.97
C SER A 13 3.14 -48.04 -28.88
N LEU A 14 2.51 -47.93 -27.71
CA LEU A 14 1.63 -46.79 -27.37
C LEU A 14 2.53 -45.58 -27.00
N VAL A 15 2.67 -44.63 -27.91
CA VAL A 15 3.35 -43.35 -27.65
C VAL A 15 2.39 -42.47 -26.88
N LEU A 16 2.57 -42.35 -25.56
CA LEU A 16 1.83 -41.44 -24.70
C LEU A 16 2.43 -40.03 -24.85
N THR A 17 1.81 -39.19 -25.66
CA THR A 17 2.22 -37.79 -25.79
C THR A 17 1.69 -37.02 -24.58
N ALA A 18 2.55 -36.76 -23.59
CA ALA A 18 2.25 -35.89 -22.47
C ALA A 18 2.18 -34.43 -22.97
N VAL A 19 1.00 -33.87 -23.07
CA VAL A 19 0.78 -32.43 -23.32
C VAL A 19 1.10 -31.69 -22.03
N PHE A 20 2.30 -31.11 -21.92
CA PHE A 20 2.63 -30.15 -20.89
C PHE A 20 1.86 -28.85 -21.17
N VAL A 21 0.74 -28.64 -20.49
CA VAL A 21 0.09 -27.34 -20.44
C VAL A 21 0.92 -26.47 -19.50
N SER A 22 1.87 -25.73 -20.04
CA SER A 22 2.55 -24.67 -19.32
C SER A 22 1.53 -23.56 -19.03
N THR A 23 1.02 -23.49 -17.80
CA THR A 23 0.30 -22.30 -17.34
C THR A 23 1.31 -21.16 -17.33
N LEU A 24 1.34 -20.33 -18.38
CA LEU A 24 2.03 -19.06 -18.32
C LEU A 24 1.34 -18.25 -17.21
N SER A 25 1.97 -18.19 -16.05
CA SER A 25 1.59 -17.20 -15.03
C SER A 25 1.89 -15.83 -15.61
N ALA A 26 0.86 -15.09 -16.00
CA ALA A 26 1.02 -13.72 -16.46
C ALA A 26 1.71 -12.92 -15.33
N GLN A 27 2.74 -12.16 -15.67
CA GLN A 27 3.38 -11.27 -14.72
C GLN A 27 2.33 -10.30 -14.17
N PRO A 28 2.33 -10.02 -12.86
CA PRO A 28 1.37 -9.09 -12.29
C PRO A 28 1.51 -7.73 -12.95
N ARG A 29 0.38 -7.11 -13.28
CA ARG A 29 0.37 -5.74 -13.80
C ARG A 29 0.89 -4.79 -12.72
N VAL A 30 1.83 -3.91 -13.09
CA VAL A 30 2.44 -2.93 -12.17
C VAL A 30 2.23 -1.54 -12.76
N ILE A 31 1.78 -0.61 -11.91
CA ILE A 31 1.66 0.82 -12.23
C ILE A 31 2.48 1.59 -11.21
N GLU A 32 3.37 2.43 -11.69
CA GLU A 32 4.19 3.32 -10.87
C GLU A 32 3.75 4.77 -11.08
N THR A 33 3.61 5.48 -9.97
CA THR A 33 3.33 6.92 -9.93
C THR A 33 4.46 7.63 -9.20
N ALA A 34 4.38 8.94 -9.08
CA ALA A 34 5.39 9.72 -8.35
C ALA A 34 5.49 9.31 -6.86
N THR A 35 4.40 8.83 -6.27
CA THR A 35 4.29 8.59 -4.82
C THR A 35 4.00 7.15 -4.45
N HIS A 36 3.46 6.35 -5.37
CA HIS A 36 3.03 4.98 -5.10
C HIS A 36 3.41 4.02 -6.24
N ARG A 37 3.66 2.78 -5.83
CA ARG A 37 3.77 1.63 -6.72
C ARG A 37 2.58 0.71 -6.46
N PHE A 38 1.79 0.43 -7.49
CA PHE A 38 0.63 -0.45 -7.43
C PHE A 38 0.92 -1.76 -8.15
N VAL A 39 0.59 -2.88 -7.50
CA VAL A 39 0.71 -4.24 -8.06
C VAL A 39 -0.68 -4.86 -8.10
N GLU A 40 -1.13 -5.27 -9.26
CA GLU A 40 -2.42 -5.95 -9.42
C GLU A 40 -2.28 -7.40 -8.94
N ALA A 41 -2.84 -7.69 -7.77
CA ALA A 41 -2.83 -9.04 -7.18
C ALA A 41 -3.86 -9.95 -7.85
N GLN A 42 -4.98 -9.39 -8.27
CA GLN A 42 -6.05 -10.01 -9.03
C GLN A 42 -6.78 -8.92 -9.81
N ALA A 43 -7.50 -9.27 -10.87
CA ALA A 43 -8.21 -8.30 -11.70
C ALA A 43 -9.03 -7.31 -10.87
N GLY A 44 -8.66 -6.03 -10.92
CA GLY A 44 -9.27 -4.95 -10.17
C GLY A 44 -8.89 -4.87 -8.67
N VAL A 45 -7.99 -5.73 -8.17
CA VAL A 45 -7.48 -5.70 -6.78
C VAL A 45 -6.02 -5.33 -6.78
N TRP A 46 -5.68 -4.18 -6.22
CA TRP A 46 -4.36 -3.61 -6.25
C TRP A 46 -3.77 -3.46 -4.85
N LEU A 47 -2.52 -3.84 -4.68
CA LEU A 47 -1.70 -3.50 -3.52
C LEU A 47 -0.90 -2.23 -3.84
N GLY A 48 -1.11 -1.17 -3.07
CA GLY A 48 -0.37 0.09 -3.16
C GLY A 48 0.68 0.21 -2.07
N THR A 49 1.91 0.51 -2.47
CA THR A 49 3.05 0.76 -1.57
C THR A 49 3.64 2.14 -1.86
N GLY A 50 4.10 2.85 -0.83
CA GLY A 50 4.77 4.14 -1.04
C GLY A 50 6.09 3.98 -1.78
N SER A 51 6.42 4.92 -2.69
CA SER A 51 7.69 4.96 -3.43
C SER A 51 8.84 5.56 -2.62
N GLY A 52 8.57 6.12 -1.45
CA GLY A 52 9.53 6.81 -0.58
C GLY A 52 9.62 8.32 -0.78
N SER A 53 8.90 8.89 -1.76
CA SER A 53 8.80 10.35 -1.96
C SER A 53 7.88 11.04 -0.95
N VAL A 54 6.97 10.26 -0.34
CA VAL A 54 6.09 10.66 0.77
C VAL A 54 6.18 9.59 1.85
N TYR A 55 6.10 10.00 3.11
CA TYR A 55 6.13 9.06 4.24
C TYR A 55 4.74 8.43 4.43
N THR A 56 4.57 7.19 3.98
CA THR A 56 3.28 6.48 4.00
C THR A 56 3.13 5.51 5.17
N MET A 57 4.22 4.87 5.60
CA MET A 57 4.38 3.92 6.69
C MET A 57 3.67 2.57 6.48
N SER A 58 2.41 2.56 6.04
CA SER A 58 1.62 1.37 5.73
C SER A 58 1.42 1.15 4.24
N ASN A 59 0.87 0.02 3.88
CA ASN A 59 0.37 -0.27 2.54
C ASN A 59 -1.15 0.00 2.48
N VAL A 60 -1.67 0.12 1.26
CA VAL A 60 -3.10 0.25 1.01
C VAL A 60 -3.55 -0.83 0.03
N MET A 61 -4.83 -1.17 0.07
CA MET A 61 -5.45 -1.97 -0.98
C MET A 61 -6.50 -1.13 -1.70
N VAL A 62 -6.56 -1.26 -3.03
CA VAL A 62 -7.55 -0.58 -3.86
C VAL A 62 -8.33 -1.62 -4.64
N LEU A 63 -9.65 -1.63 -4.47
CA LEU A 63 -10.56 -2.51 -5.19
C LEU A 63 -11.37 -1.66 -6.17
N VAL A 64 -11.14 -1.91 -7.45
CA VAL A 64 -11.85 -1.25 -8.54
C VAL A 64 -13.08 -2.08 -8.91
N GLY A 65 -14.24 -1.66 -8.41
CA GLY A 65 -15.53 -2.30 -8.67
C GLY A 65 -16.08 -2.00 -10.08
N LYS A 66 -17.34 -2.36 -10.32
CA LYS A 66 -18.00 -2.07 -11.60
C LYS A 66 -18.27 -0.56 -11.77
N ASN A 67 -18.73 0.12 -10.73
CA ASN A 67 -19.20 1.51 -10.79
C ASN A 67 -18.39 2.46 -9.89
N ASP A 68 -17.68 1.94 -8.90
CA ASP A 68 -17.02 2.69 -7.85
C ASP A 68 -15.72 1.99 -7.39
N THR A 69 -14.99 2.66 -6.52
CA THR A 69 -13.73 2.21 -5.95
C THR A 69 -13.82 2.16 -4.42
N LEU A 70 -13.29 1.11 -3.84
CA LEU A 70 -13.07 0.95 -2.41
C LEU A 70 -11.58 1.00 -2.12
N VAL A 71 -11.19 1.77 -1.11
CA VAL A 71 -9.82 1.85 -0.60
C VAL A 71 -9.79 1.23 0.79
N VAL A 72 -8.78 0.43 1.10
CA VAL A 72 -8.52 -0.09 2.45
C VAL A 72 -7.30 0.62 2.99
N ASP A 73 -7.46 1.27 4.14
CA ASP A 73 -6.52 2.11 4.87
C ASP A 73 -6.15 3.42 4.15
N SER A 74 -5.72 4.40 4.95
CA SER A 74 -5.57 5.79 4.52
C SER A 74 -4.17 6.37 4.75
N HIS A 75 -3.20 5.53 5.16
CA HIS A 75 -1.86 5.95 5.56
C HIS A 75 -1.79 6.77 6.86
N VAL A 76 -0.58 7.21 7.17
CA VAL A 76 -0.15 7.79 8.45
C VAL A 76 -0.50 9.26 8.64
N THR A 77 -0.77 10.00 7.57
CA THR A 77 -1.07 11.44 7.61
C THR A 77 -2.04 11.87 6.51
N PRO A 78 -2.71 13.00 6.67
CA PRO A 78 -3.50 13.59 5.59
C PRO A 78 -2.71 13.84 4.30
N THR A 79 -1.44 14.22 4.43
CA THR A 79 -0.54 14.44 3.28
C THR A 79 -0.27 13.13 2.52
N ALA A 80 -0.03 12.03 3.23
CA ALA A 80 0.16 10.71 2.62
C ALA A 80 -1.15 10.22 1.94
N ALA A 81 -2.30 10.45 2.57
CA ALA A 81 -3.60 10.13 1.98
C ALA A 81 -3.91 10.96 0.73
N ARG A 82 -3.62 12.27 0.72
CA ARG A 82 -3.74 13.11 -0.49
C ARG A 82 -2.87 12.58 -1.62
N ALA A 83 -1.61 12.22 -1.32
CA ALA A 83 -0.71 11.63 -2.31
C ALA A 83 -1.22 10.29 -2.89
N LEU A 84 -1.90 9.47 -2.06
CA LEU A 84 -2.61 8.28 -2.54
C LEU A 84 -3.76 8.67 -3.47
N LEU A 85 -4.63 9.61 -3.05
CA LEU A 85 -5.79 10.05 -3.83
C LEU A 85 -5.37 10.61 -5.20
N ASP A 86 -4.27 11.37 -5.26
CA ASP A 86 -3.70 11.90 -6.50
C ASP A 86 -3.11 10.80 -7.41
N ALA A 87 -2.73 9.66 -6.83
CA ALA A 87 -2.20 8.52 -7.58
C ALA A 87 -3.28 7.58 -8.13
N LEU A 88 -4.48 7.53 -7.52
CA LEU A 88 -5.56 6.61 -7.92
C LEU A 88 -6.06 6.77 -9.36
N PRO A 89 -6.08 7.96 -9.98
CA PRO A 89 -6.46 8.11 -11.39
C PRO A 89 -5.61 7.29 -12.37
N ALA A 90 -4.39 6.87 -11.99
CA ALA A 90 -3.58 5.95 -12.78
C ALA A 90 -4.17 4.52 -12.84
N LEU A 91 -5.00 4.14 -11.87
CA LEU A 91 -5.67 2.85 -11.80
C LEU A 91 -7.06 2.87 -12.43
N THR A 92 -7.83 3.93 -12.19
CA THR A 92 -9.25 4.02 -12.56
C THR A 92 -9.75 5.45 -12.52
N ASP A 93 -10.75 5.75 -13.35
CA ASP A 93 -11.54 6.98 -13.35
C ASP A 93 -12.82 6.90 -12.48
N LYS A 94 -13.07 5.73 -11.86
CA LYS A 94 -14.27 5.51 -11.05
C LYS A 94 -14.18 6.25 -9.72
N PRO A 95 -15.30 6.80 -9.22
CA PRO A 95 -15.32 7.54 -7.96
C PRO A 95 -14.97 6.63 -6.79
N ILE A 96 -14.27 7.17 -5.81
CA ILE A 96 -14.08 6.53 -4.51
C ILE A 96 -15.39 6.68 -3.74
N ARG A 97 -15.99 5.57 -3.35
CA ARG A 97 -17.20 5.55 -2.54
C ARG A 97 -16.95 5.05 -1.13
N TYR A 98 -16.01 4.15 -0.97
CA TYR A 98 -15.76 3.48 0.30
C TYR A 98 -14.29 3.61 0.71
N LEU A 99 -14.09 3.93 2.00
CA LEU A 99 -12.83 3.75 2.71
C LEU A 99 -13.07 2.73 3.82
N VAL A 100 -12.25 1.69 3.90
CA VAL A 100 -12.30 0.70 4.99
C VAL A 100 -11.07 0.88 5.87
N ASN A 101 -11.25 1.08 7.16
CA ASN A 101 -10.14 0.98 8.09
C ASN A 101 -9.99 -0.45 8.59
N SER A 102 -8.85 -1.08 8.31
CA SER A 102 -8.53 -2.42 8.82
C SER A 102 -8.49 -2.41 10.36
N HIS A 103 -7.97 -1.34 10.94
CA HIS A 103 -7.95 -1.05 12.37
C HIS A 103 -7.63 0.43 12.65
N TYR A 104 -7.59 0.82 13.93
CA TYR A 104 -7.49 2.22 14.36
C TYR A 104 -6.08 2.79 14.39
N HIS A 105 -5.02 2.00 14.22
CA HIS A 105 -3.65 2.51 14.33
C HIS A 105 -3.39 3.64 13.33
N PHE A 106 -2.52 4.54 13.77
CA PHE A 106 -2.26 5.81 13.11
C PHE A 106 -1.79 5.67 11.65
N ASP A 107 -0.99 4.66 11.35
CA ASP A 107 -0.48 4.38 10.00
C ASP A 107 -1.53 3.79 9.05
N HIS A 108 -2.73 3.48 9.54
CA HIS A 108 -3.86 2.96 8.77
C HIS A 108 -5.05 3.91 8.70
N ALA A 109 -5.21 4.82 9.67
CA ALA A 109 -6.43 5.59 9.81
C ALA A 109 -6.27 7.12 9.93
N HIS A 110 -5.04 7.65 10.17
CA HIS A 110 -4.84 9.09 10.35
C HIS A 110 -4.95 9.90 9.04
N GLY A 111 -4.99 9.24 7.88
CA GLY A 111 -5.28 9.89 6.62
C GLY A 111 -6.77 10.04 6.29
N ASN A 112 -7.69 9.49 7.09
CA ASN A 112 -9.14 9.49 6.81
C ASN A 112 -9.70 10.87 6.46
N GLN A 113 -9.25 11.92 7.18
CA GLN A 113 -9.70 13.32 7.00
C GLN A 113 -9.44 13.88 5.59
N ALA A 114 -8.52 13.29 4.82
CA ALA A 114 -8.19 13.75 3.48
C ALA A 114 -9.14 13.22 2.41
N PHE A 115 -9.91 12.19 2.72
CA PHE A 115 -10.84 11.61 1.76
C PHE A 115 -12.04 12.53 1.49
N PRO A 116 -12.65 12.46 0.30
CA PRO A 116 -13.76 13.34 -0.06
C PRO A 116 -14.92 13.28 0.94
N ALA A 117 -15.55 14.41 1.19
CA ALA A 117 -16.76 14.45 2.01
C ALA A 117 -17.87 13.58 1.38
N GLY A 118 -18.59 12.86 2.24
CA GLY A 118 -19.75 12.05 1.81
C GLY A 118 -19.40 10.62 1.37
N ILE A 119 -18.12 10.18 1.44
CA ILE A 119 -17.82 8.77 1.30
C ILE A 119 -18.22 8.00 2.56
N GLU A 120 -18.41 6.71 2.40
CA GLU A 120 -18.67 5.79 3.51
C GLU A 120 -17.34 5.29 4.07
N ILE A 121 -17.02 5.69 5.31
CA ILE A 121 -15.85 5.19 6.03
C ILE A 121 -16.32 4.02 6.91
N ILE A 122 -15.93 2.83 6.55
CA ILE A 122 -16.33 1.57 7.19
C ILE A 122 -15.23 1.12 8.15
N GLY A 123 -15.60 0.77 9.36
CA GLY A 123 -14.66 0.26 10.35
C GLY A 123 -15.34 -0.46 11.50
N HIS A 124 -14.56 -1.22 12.25
CA HIS A 124 -15.05 -1.84 13.47
C HIS A 124 -15.46 -0.76 14.49
N GLU A 125 -16.47 -1.03 15.31
CA GLU A 125 -16.97 -0.11 16.34
C GLU A 125 -15.83 0.38 17.27
N TYR A 126 -14.89 -0.48 17.62
CA TYR A 126 -13.73 -0.09 18.42
C TYR A 126 -12.80 0.92 17.69
N THR A 127 -12.66 0.80 16.37
CA THR A 127 -11.93 1.78 15.55
C THR A 127 -12.63 3.14 15.59
N ARG A 128 -13.97 3.16 15.53
CA ARG A 128 -14.76 4.38 15.67
C ARG A 128 -14.56 5.03 17.04
N GLN A 129 -14.65 4.24 18.12
CA GLN A 129 -14.46 4.73 19.49
C GLN A 129 -13.04 5.25 19.75
N LYS A 130 -12.04 4.65 19.13
CA LYS A 130 -10.65 5.13 19.21
C LYS A 130 -10.48 6.47 18.49
N LEU A 131 -10.96 6.56 17.28
CA LEU A 131 -10.75 7.75 16.43
C LEU A 131 -11.64 8.95 16.83
N ASN A 132 -12.74 8.73 17.57
CA ASN A 132 -13.57 9.81 18.12
C ASN A 132 -13.27 10.17 19.58
N GLY A 133 -12.29 9.51 20.20
CA GLY A 133 -11.84 9.78 21.56
C GLY A 133 -12.65 9.07 22.66
N GLU A 134 -13.71 8.33 22.36
CA GLU A 134 -14.52 7.59 23.38
C GLU A 134 -13.69 6.52 24.10
N ALA A 135 -12.71 5.91 23.41
CA ALA A 135 -11.82 4.90 23.98
C ALA A 135 -10.39 5.42 24.22
N GLY A 136 -10.23 6.70 24.49
CA GLY A 136 -8.96 7.39 24.71
C GLY A 136 -8.45 8.13 23.48
N ASP A 137 -7.55 9.10 23.68
CA ASP A 137 -6.98 9.90 22.61
C ASP A 137 -5.90 9.13 21.87
N VAL A 138 -6.12 8.85 20.58
CA VAL A 138 -5.16 8.10 19.73
C VAL A 138 -3.88 8.89 19.47
N LEU A 139 -3.88 10.22 19.60
CA LEU A 139 -2.69 11.05 19.43
C LEU A 139 -1.78 11.00 20.67
N GLU A 140 -2.31 10.62 21.84
CA GLU A 140 -1.56 10.44 23.06
C GLU A 140 -1.11 8.97 23.29
N GLU A 141 -1.48 8.05 22.42
CA GLU A 141 -1.08 6.66 22.57
C GLU A 141 0.43 6.45 22.38
N ASN A 142 1.00 5.56 23.18
CA ASN A 142 2.42 5.21 23.11
C ASN A 142 2.83 4.71 21.72
N THR A 143 1.94 3.98 21.03
CA THR A 143 2.15 3.51 19.66
C THR A 143 2.37 4.66 18.69
N PHE A 144 1.55 5.69 18.70
CA PHE A 144 1.73 6.87 17.85
C PHE A 144 2.93 7.71 18.29
N ARG A 145 3.04 8.00 19.59
CA ARG A 145 4.10 8.86 20.15
C ARG A 145 5.50 8.28 19.93
N SER A 146 5.67 6.98 20.00
CA SER A 146 6.97 6.35 19.74
C SER A 146 7.51 6.59 18.33
N PHE A 147 6.62 6.87 17.36
CA PHE A 147 6.97 7.19 15.97
C PHE A 147 6.98 8.70 15.68
N SER A 148 6.11 9.47 16.34
CA SER A 148 5.98 10.92 16.11
C SER A 148 7.02 11.74 16.87
N ASP A 149 7.24 11.46 18.16
CA ASP A 149 8.14 12.26 19.01
C ASP A 149 9.60 12.30 18.52
N PRO A 150 10.20 11.23 17.98
CA PRO A 150 11.57 11.27 17.48
C PRO A 150 11.75 12.02 16.14
N VAL A 151 10.68 12.39 15.45
CA VAL A 151 10.78 12.97 14.09
C VAL A 151 11.54 14.30 14.09
N ALA A 152 11.27 15.18 15.06
CA ALA A 152 11.97 16.46 15.17
C ALA A 152 13.49 16.28 15.39
N LEU A 153 13.88 15.30 16.21
CA LEU A 153 15.29 14.95 16.42
C LEU A 153 15.92 14.35 15.15
N THR A 154 15.16 13.55 14.41
CA THR A 154 15.59 12.98 13.14
C THR A 154 15.85 14.08 12.11
N VAL A 155 14.97 15.07 12.01
CA VAL A 155 15.12 16.26 11.15
C VAL A 155 16.39 17.00 11.51
N ALA A 156 16.59 17.38 12.80
CA ALA A 156 17.77 18.11 13.26
C ALA A 156 19.08 17.32 12.97
N ASN A 157 19.06 16.00 13.15
CA ASN A 157 20.22 15.17 12.84
C ASN A 157 20.54 15.11 11.33
N LEU A 158 19.52 14.97 10.48
CA LEU A 158 19.70 14.98 9.02
C LEU A 158 20.20 16.32 8.53
N GLU A 159 19.74 17.44 9.09
CA GLU A 159 20.25 18.79 8.82
C GLU A 159 21.76 18.89 9.08
N ARG A 160 22.18 18.46 10.28
CA ARG A 160 23.58 18.46 10.69
C ARG A 160 24.44 17.58 9.77
N LEU A 161 23.94 16.36 9.44
CA LEU A 161 24.65 15.42 8.55
C LEU A 161 24.77 15.96 7.12
N ALA A 162 23.70 16.53 6.57
CA ALA A 162 23.72 17.10 5.22
C ALA A 162 24.63 18.33 5.11
N ALA A 163 24.69 19.14 6.17
CA ALA A 163 25.58 20.30 6.23
C ALA A 163 27.08 19.90 6.29
N ALA A 164 27.40 18.82 6.98
CA ALA A 164 28.77 18.33 7.14
C ALA A 164 29.27 17.44 5.98
N GLU A 165 28.37 16.92 5.12
CA GLU A 165 28.70 15.98 4.06
C GLU A 165 29.36 16.70 2.87
N THR A 166 30.54 16.24 2.48
CA THR A 166 31.32 16.82 1.36
C THR A 166 31.09 16.10 0.04
N ASN A 167 30.71 14.84 0.05
CA ASN A 167 30.40 14.09 -1.16
C ASN A 167 29.03 14.51 -1.70
N ILE A 168 28.96 14.95 -2.95
CA ILE A 168 27.77 15.54 -3.58
C ILE A 168 26.61 14.53 -3.60
N ASP A 169 26.86 13.28 -3.97
CA ASP A 169 25.81 12.26 -4.10
C ASP A 169 25.24 11.87 -2.73
N ARG A 170 26.10 11.75 -1.71
CA ARG A 170 25.64 11.47 -0.34
C ARG A 170 24.86 12.64 0.25
N ARG A 171 25.32 13.87 0.01
CA ARG A 171 24.61 15.08 0.42
C ARG A 171 23.22 15.15 -0.22
N SER A 172 23.11 14.89 -1.53
CA SER A 172 21.82 14.86 -2.23
C SER A 172 20.86 13.86 -1.59
N ARG A 173 21.30 12.63 -1.33
CA ARG A 173 20.46 11.62 -0.65
C ARG A 173 20.03 12.03 0.77
N LEU A 174 20.91 12.71 1.52
CA LEU A 174 20.54 13.22 2.84
C LEU A 174 19.53 14.36 2.74
N GLN A 175 19.63 15.21 1.74
CA GLN A 175 18.67 16.30 1.49
C GLN A 175 17.29 15.77 1.09
N GLU A 176 17.23 14.73 0.24
CA GLU A 176 15.96 14.08 -0.10
C GLU A 176 15.30 13.45 1.15
N ARG A 177 16.06 12.74 1.97
CA ARG A 177 15.56 12.19 3.24
C ARG A 177 15.10 13.28 4.20
N LEU A 178 15.85 14.38 4.30
CA LEU A 178 15.51 15.53 5.13
C LEU A 178 14.18 16.16 4.68
N LYS A 179 14.01 16.33 3.36
CA LYS A 179 12.76 16.84 2.79
C LYS A 179 11.56 15.99 3.24
N VAL A 180 11.61 14.68 3.02
CA VAL A 180 10.53 13.74 3.40
C VAL A 180 10.24 13.79 4.90
N GLN A 181 11.27 13.87 5.75
CA GLN A 181 11.07 13.92 7.20
C GLN A 181 10.50 15.27 7.69
N ARG A 182 10.87 16.38 7.05
CA ARG A 182 10.28 17.70 7.35
C ARG A 182 8.79 17.75 6.95
N GLU A 183 8.46 17.22 5.78
CA GLU A 183 7.07 17.11 5.31
C GLU A 183 6.24 16.23 6.26
N TYR A 184 6.81 15.11 6.72
CA TYR A 184 6.16 14.24 7.70
C TYR A 184 5.97 14.94 9.04
N LEU A 185 6.99 15.66 9.56
CA LEU A 185 6.87 16.43 10.80
C LEU A 185 5.76 17.49 10.72
N ALA A 186 5.66 18.20 9.61
CA ALA A 186 4.58 19.16 9.38
C ALA A 186 3.22 18.46 9.30
N ALA A 187 3.13 17.35 8.58
CA ALA A 187 1.88 16.62 8.37
C ALA A 187 1.33 15.96 9.64
N ILE A 188 2.20 15.56 10.59
CA ILE A 188 1.77 15.06 11.91
C ILE A 188 0.93 16.11 12.65
N ALA A 189 1.33 17.37 12.59
CA ALA A 189 0.62 18.46 13.28
C ALA A 189 -0.77 18.77 12.66
N GLU A 190 -1.03 18.30 11.45
CA GLU A 190 -2.32 18.47 10.77
C GLU A 190 -3.31 17.35 11.05
N VAL A 191 -2.89 16.27 11.73
CA VAL A 191 -3.74 15.10 11.93
C VAL A 191 -4.95 15.44 12.80
N GLN A 192 -6.12 15.21 12.26
CA GLN A 192 -7.41 15.26 12.96
C GLN A 192 -8.08 13.90 12.82
N PRO A 193 -8.03 13.05 13.84
CA PRO A 193 -8.61 11.72 13.76
C PRO A 193 -10.06 11.78 13.30
N THR A 194 -10.37 11.06 12.21
CA THR A 194 -11.69 11.04 11.59
C THR A 194 -12.25 9.63 11.67
N PRO A 195 -13.30 9.41 12.48
CA PRO A 195 -13.81 8.07 12.74
C PRO A 195 -14.58 7.48 11.54
N PRO A 196 -14.70 6.15 11.46
CA PRO A 196 -15.70 5.48 10.64
C PRO A 196 -17.10 6.01 10.91
N ASN A 197 -17.91 6.10 9.86
CA ASN A 197 -19.30 6.56 9.92
C ASN A 197 -20.32 5.43 9.62
N ILE A 198 -19.80 4.22 9.32
CA ILE A 198 -20.56 2.97 9.16
C ILE A 198 -19.85 1.85 9.90
#